data_33b5e0b44d2b271aedc6164a5b5e6831
#
_entry.id   33b5e0b44d2b271aedc6164a5b5e6831
#
_cell.length_a   1.000
_cell.length_b   1.000
_cell.length_c   1.000
_cell.angle_alpha   90.00
_cell.angle_beta   90.00
_cell.angle_gamma   90.00
#
_symmetry.space_group_name_H-M   'P 1'
#
loop_
_entity.id
_entity.type
_entity.pdbx_description
1 polymer ?
#
loop_
_entity_poly.entity_id
_entity_poly.type
_entity_poly.pdbx_seq_one_letter_code
_entity_poly.pdbx_strand_id
1 'polypeptide(L)'
;MGVMGILGRWMGDLRHLFFPEVCPVCGRALVEGEETLCLECDAAMPRTMFHLDSDNQLYYRLVSQHIPLVHASAMFHYRGGNPYARLVTLTKYNNRPQLGYELGRKYAAELMPAGFFEGVEMLVPVPMHWWKELRRGYNQAMEIARGISAVTGLPVVEALSASSHGTQTRRNAYQRLLNARKTYRVADTAAIAGRHVMLVDDVITTGATMVSICEAVRRQSPTTTLSVVALAHTYRSI
;
A
#
# COMPACT_ATOMS: atom_id res chain seq x y z
N MET A 1 32.29 11.45 -26.62
CA MET A 1 31.86 10.51 -25.53
C MET A 1 33.03 10.47 -24.55
N GLY A 2 32.87 11.20 -23.42
CA GLY A 2 34.01 11.59 -22.60
C GLY A 2 34.39 10.55 -21.53
N VAL A 3 35.65 10.58 -21.15
CA VAL A 3 36.30 9.77 -20.09
C VAL A 3 35.54 9.80 -18.74
N MET A 4 34.82 10.85 -18.44
CA MET A 4 33.94 10.94 -17.24
C MET A 4 32.77 9.94 -17.23
N GLY A 5 32.24 9.55 -18.38
CA GLY A 5 31.17 8.52 -18.46
C GLY A 5 31.68 7.10 -18.18
N ILE A 6 32.92 6.83 -18.51
CA ILE A 6 33.56 5.52 -18.32
C ILE A 6 33.93 5.33 -16.84
N LEU A 7 34.50 6.36 -16.17
CA LEU A 7 34.84 6.29 -14.75
C LEU A 7 33.57 6.14 -13.86
N GLY A 8 32.47 6.84 -14.20
CA GLY A 8 31.21 6.72 -13.47
C GLY A 8 30.61 5.30 -13.56
N ARG A 9 30.74 4.65 -14.71
CA ARG A 9 30.29 3.27 -14.92
C ARG A 9 31.13 2.27 -14.12
N TRP A 10 32.46 2.41 -14.15
CA TRP A 10 33.38 1.58 -13.36
C TRP A 10 33.20 1.71 -11.84
N MET A 11 32.91 2.91 -11.35
CA MET A 11 32.59 3.12 -9.92
C MET A 11 31.23 2.51 -9.55
N GLY A 12 30.25 2.54 -10.45
CA GLY A 12 28.97 1.85 -10.29
C GLY A 12 29.15 0.33 -10.21
N ASP A 13 29.89 -0.24 -11.17
CA ASP A 13 30.17 -1.68 -11.26
C ASP A 13 30.97 -2.18 -10.05
N LEU A 14 31.95 -1.41 -9.57
CA LEU A 14 32.73 -1.71 -8.37
C LEU A 14 31.87 -1.70 -7.10
N ARG A 15 30.92 -0.74 -6.99
CA ARG A 15 29.98 -0.67 -5.90
C ARG A 15 29.02 -1.87 -5.91
N HIS A 16 28.53 -2.29 -7.07
CA HIS A 16 27.70 -3.48 -7.23
C HIS A 16 28.46 -4.77 -6.89
N LEU A 17 29.76 -4.83 -7.13
CA LEU A 17 30.58 -5.99 -6.78
C LEU A 17 30.73 -6.17 -5.25
N PHE A 18 30.87 -5.07 -4.50
CA PHE A 18 31.06 -5.11 -3.04
C PHE A 18 29.75 -4.98 -2.25
N PHE A 19 28.72 -4.35 -2.82
CA PHE A 19 27.42 -4.13 -2.21
C PHE A 19 26.30 -4.41 -3.23
N PRO A 20 26.13 -5.68 -3.64
CA PRO A 20 25.09 -6.02 -4.59
C PRO A 20 23.70 -5.73 -4.00
N GLU A 21 22.83 -5.21 -4.82
CA GLU A 21 21.41 -5.19 -4.48
C GLU A 21 20.90 -6.62 -4.39
N VAL A 22 20.23 -6.95 -3.31
CA VAL A 22 19.77 -8.32 -3.06
C VAL A 22 18.25 -8.40 -3.05
N CYS A 23 17.72 -9.48 -3.60
CA CYS A 23 16.30 -9.77 -3.53
C CYS A 23 15.83 -9.83 -2.06
N PRO A 24 14.85 -9.00 -1.67
CA PRO A 24 14.39 -8.94 -0.28
C PRO A 24 13.69 -10.21 0.20
N VAL A 25 13.31 -11.11 -0.72
CA VAL A 25 12.64 -12.37 -0.39
C VAL A 25 13.66 -13.48 -0.13
N CYS A 26 14.56 -13.76 -1.10
CA CYS A 26 15.49 -14.92 -1.01
C CYS A 26 16.94 -14.52 -0.67
N GLY A 27 17.29 -13.22 -0.73
CA GLY A 27 18.65 -12.74 -0.44
C GLY A 27 19.65 -12.92 -1.60
N ARG A 28 19.25 -13.50 -2.76
CA ARG A 28 20.10 -13.60 -3.95
C ARG A 28 20.43 -12.20 -4.49
N ALA A 29 21.65 -11.99 -4.95
CA ALA A 29 22.01 -10.78 -5.68
C ALA A 29 21.12 -10.62 -6.91
N LEU A 30 20.61 -9.40 -7.13
CA LEU A 30 19.84 -9.07 -8.33
C LEU A 30 20.80 -8.95 -9.52
N VAL A 31 20.36 -9.43 -10.67
CA VAL A 31 21.10 -9.33 -11.94
C VAL A 31 20.52 -8.23 -12.82
N GLU A 32 21.18 -7.91 -13.91
CA GLU A 32 20.72 -6.90 -14.86
C GLU A 32 19.28 -7.20 -15.33
N GLY A 33 18.40 -6.20 -15.23
CA GLY A 33 16.97 -6.34 -15.52
C GLY A 33 16.09 -6.75 -14.32
N GLU A 34 16.69 -7.09 -13.17
CA GLU A 34 15.98 -7.31 -11.91
C GLU A 34 16.07 -6.06 -11.02
N GLU A 35 14.96 -5.37 -10.76
CA GLU A 35 14.98 -4.10 -10.02
C GLU A 35 14.69 -4.27 -8.52
N THR A 36 13.62 -4.97 -8.17
CA THR A 36 13.11 -5.07 -6.80
C THR A 36 13.14 -6.49 -6.26
N LEU A 37 12.77 -7.44 -7.11
CA LEU A 37 12.71 -8.87 -6.83
C LEU A 37 13.46 -9.61 -7.93
N CYS A 38 14.07 -10.74 -7.59
CA CYS A 38 14.57 -11.63 -8.62
C CYS A 38 13.39 -12.29 -9.37
N LEU A 39 13.61 -12.67 -10.62
CA LEU A 39 12.58 -13.25 -11.48
C LEU A 39 11.88 -14.47 -10.83
N GLU A 40 12.65 -15.33 -10.15
CA GLU A 40 12.09 -16.49 -9.44
C GLU A 40 11.13 -16.10 -8.32
N CYS A 41 11.53 -15.15 -7.47
CA CYS A 41 10.67 -14.68 -6.39
C CYS A 41 9.47 -13.89 -6.92
N ASP A 42 9.61 -13.18 -8.01
CA ASP A 42 8.52 -12.48 -8.64
C ASP A 42 7.49 -13.45 -9.24
N ALA A 43 7.97 -14.47 -9.98
CA ALA A 43 7.11 -15.51 -10.56
C ALA A 43 6.42 -16.37 -9.48
N ALA A 44 7.12 -16.67 -8.37
CA ALA A 44 6.60 -17.47 -7.26
C ALA A 44 5.78 -16.67 -6.24
N MET A 45 5.59 -15.36 -6.45
CA MET A 45 4.80 -14.54 -5.53
C MET A 45 3.35 -15.06 -5.45
N PRO A 46 2.80 -15.26 -4.24
CA PRO A 46 1.42 -15.72 -4.06
C PRO A 46 0.44 -14.58 -4.37
N ARG A 47 0.33 -14.21 -5.65
CA ARG A 47 -0.57 -13.15 -6.10
C ARG A 47 -2.01 -13.49 -5.79
N THR A 48 -2.79 -12.46 -5.41
CA THR A 48 -4.21 -12.65 -5.13
C THR A 48 -5.06 -12.78 -6.38
N MET A 49 -4.63 -12.15 -7.47
CA MET A 49 -5.39 -11.98 -8.73
C MET A 49 -6.76 -11.32 -8.54
N PHE A 50 -6.99 -10.63 -7.43
CA PHE A 50 -8.28 -10.00 -7.09
C PHE A 50 -8.74 -8.93 -8.08
N HIS A 51 -7.82 -8.35 -8.83
CA HIS A 51 -8.15 -7.37 -9.87
C HIS A 51 -8.84 -7.98 -11.10
N LEU A 52 -8.80 -9.30 -11.26
CA LEU A 52 -9.48 -10.02 -12.35
C LEU A 52 -10.90 -10.46 -11.96
N ASP A 53 -11.26 -10.31 -10.69
CA ASP A 53 -12.55 -10.72 -10.16
C ASP A 53 -13.11 -9.58 -9.29
N SER A 54 -14.18 -8.94 -9.75
CA SER A 54 -14.86 -7.86 -9.02
C SER A 54 -15.44 -8.35 -7.69
N ASP A 55 -15.82 -9.62 -7.64
CA ASP A 55 -16.48 -10.28 -6.49
C ASP A 55 -15.49 -11.07 -5.63
N ASN A 56 -14.26 -10.59 -5.50
CA ASN A 56 -13.21 -11.27 -4.76
C ASN A 56 -13.40 -11.23 -3.23
N GLN A 57 -12.65 -12.08 -2.52
CA GLN A 57 -12.75 -12.24 -1.05
C GLN A 57 -12.49 -10.95 -0.27
N LEU A 58 -11.58 -10.08 -0.75
CA LEU A 58 -11.29 -8.81 -0.10
C LEU A 58 -12.47 -7.85 -0.25
N TYR A 59 -13.04 -7.78 -1.45
CA TYR A 59 -14.24 -7.00 -1.73
C TYR A 59 -15.39 -7.42 -0.81
N TYR A 60 -15.76 -8.69 -0.78
CA TYR A 60 -16.82 -9.21 0.10
C TYR A 60 -16.54 -8.94 1.58
N ARG A 61 -15.31 -9.11 2.03
CA ARG A 61 -14.93 -8.82 3.42
C ARG A 61 -15.20 -7.37 3.81
N LEU A 62 -14.96 -6.42 2.93
CA LEU A 62 -15.17 -5.01 3.18
C LEU A 62 -16.65 -4.63 3.02
N VAL A 63 -17.30 -5.10 1.96
CA VAL A 63 -18.71 -4.81 1.69
C VAL A 63 -19.65 -5.43 2.72
N SER A 64 -19.34 -6.62 3.25
CA SER A 64 -20.11 -7.24 4.34
C SER A 64 -20.16 -6.39 5.62
N GLN A 65 -19.27 -5.40 5.73
CA GLN A 65 -19.27 -4.41 6.81
C GLN A 65 -20.00 -3.12 6.41
N HIS A 66 -20.90 -3.18 5.40
CA HIS A 66 -21.72 -2.08 4.88
C HIS A 66 -20.92 -0.92 4.28
N ILE A 67 -19.78 -1.23 3.68
CA ILE A 67 -18.95 -0.25 2.96
C ILE A 67 -19.26 -0.37 1.47
N PRO A 68 -19.82 0.65 0.82
CA PRO A 68 -19.95 0.66 -0.62
C PRO A 68 -18.58 0.90 -1.26
N LEU A 69 -18.07 -0.11 -1.96
CA LEU A 69 -16.85 -0.03 -2.74
C LEU A 69 -17.15 -0.35 -4.22
N VAL A 70 -16.38 0.24 -5.13
CA VAL A 70 -16.40 -0.13 -6.54
C VAL A 70 -15.45 -1.30 -6.76
N HIS A 71 -14.20 -1.17 -6.31
CA HIS A 71 -13.17 -2.20 -6.45
C HIS A 71 -12.37 -2.38 -5.16
N ALA A 72 -11.88 -3.59 -4.93
CA ALA A 72 -10.90 -3.89 -3.88
C ALA A 72 -9.90 -4.91 -4.39
N SER A 73 -8.60 -4.63 -4.27
CA SER A 73 -7.55 -5.57 -4.66
C SER A 73 -6.33 -5.49 -3.76
N ALA A 74 -5.53 -6.56 -3.74
CA ALA A 74 -4.24 -6.61 -3.09
C ALA A 74 -3.27 -7.43 -3.96
N MET A 75 -1.99 -7.06 -3.97
CA MET A 75 -1.00 -7.69 -4.85
C MET A 75 -0.77 -9.15 -4.47
N PHE A 76 -0.56 -9.46 -3.20
CA PHE A 76 -0.26 -10.82 -2.77
C PHE A 76 -0.89 -11.22 -1.42
N HIS A 77 -1.01 -12.53 -1.23
CA HIS A 77 -1.44 -13.10 0.04
C HIS A 77 -0.30 -13.04 1.08
N TYR A 78 -0.58 -12.38 2.20
CA TYR A 78 0.32 -12.29 3.34
C TYR A 78 -0.05 -13.33 4.39
N ARG A 79 0.90 -14.23 4.69
CA ARG A 79 0.75 -15.21 5.79
C ARG A 79 2.03 -15.20 6.62
N GLY A 80 1.88 -15.23 7.95
CA GLY A 80 3.03 -15.36 8.85
C GLY A 80 3.85 -16.63 8.51
N GLY A 81 5.18 -16.52 8.47
CA GLY A 81 6.08 -17.59 8.05
C GLY A 81 6.34 -17.69 6.53
N ASN A 82 5.59 -16.97 5.69
CA ASN A 82 5.87 -16.87 4.27
C ASN A 82 7.05 -15.91 4.02
N PRO A 83 8.02 -16.24 3.15
CA PRO A 83 9.14 -15.35 2.80
C PRO A 83 8.70 -13.96 2.34
N TYR A 84 7.57 -13.84 1.66
CA TYR A 84 6.99 -12.56 1.19
C TYR A 84 6.49 -11.66 2.32
N ALA A 85 6.27 -12.21 3.53
CA ALA A 85 6.01 -11.42 4.72
C ALA A 85 7.12 -10.41 5.00
N ARG A 86 8.35 -10.74 4.58
CA ARG A 86 9.52 -9.86 4.69
C ARG A 86 9.35 -8.57 3.89
N LEU A 87 8.68 -8.58 2.74
CA LEU A 87 8.41 -7.38 1.95
C LEU A 87 7.64 -6.35 2.78
N VAL A 88 6.55 -6.78 3.41
CA VAL A 88 5.75 -5.92 4.29
C VAL A 88 6.54 -5.43 5.50
N THR A 89 7.40 -6.27 6.06
CA THR A 89 8.25 -5.87 7.18
C THR A 89 9.32 -4.86 6.76
N LEU A 90 9.94 -5.06 5.60
CA LEU A 90 10.97 -4.16 5.08
C LEU A 90 10.42 -2.79 4.66
N THR A 91 9.17 -2.71 4.14
CA THR A 91 8.52 -1.42 3.89
C THR A 91 8.20 -0.67 5.18
N LYS A 92 8.14 -1.34 6.35
CA LYS A 92 7.86 -0.71 7.66
C LYS A 92 9.10 -0.33 8.43
N TYR A 93 10.21 -1.03 8.17
CA TYR A 93 11.44 -0.89 8.93
C TYR A 93 12.63 -0.79 7.96
N ASN A 94 13.80 -0.41 8.48
CA ASN A 94 15.05 -0.32 7.72
C ASN A 94 15.18 0.85 6.75
N ASN A 95 14.37 1.90 6.90
CA ASN A 95 14.46 3.13 6.09
C ASN A 95 14.54 2.83 4.56
N ARG A 96 13.62 1.98 4.06
CA ARG A 96 13.53 1.59 2.64
C ARG A 96 12.22 2.07 1.99
N PRO A 97 11.98 3.39 1.89
CA PRO A 97 10.78 3.90 1.22
C PRO A 97 10.70 3.46 -0.25
N GLN A 98 11.87 3.35 -0.90
CA GLN A 98 11.98 2.92 -2.30
C GLN A 98 11.33 1.55 -2.55
N LEU A 99 11.40 0.60 -1.61
CA LEU A 99 10.76 -0.71 -1.78
C LEU A 99 9.22 -0.58 -1.90
N GLY A 100 8.61 0.29 -1.10
CA GLY A 100 7.16 0.56 -1.20
C GLY A 100 6.79 1.19 -2.54
N TYR A 101 7.58 2.15 -2.99
CA TYR A 101 7.42 2.80 -4.29
C TYR A 101 7.50 1.79 -5.45
N GLU A 102 8.56 0.97 -5.50
CA GLU A 102 8.75 0.00 -6.58
C GLU A 102 7.68 -1.09 -6.60
N LEU A 103 7.27 -1.61 -5.44
CA LEU A 103 6.16 -2.56 -5.36
C LEU A 103 4.83 -1.92 -5.80
N GLY A 104 4.60 -0.65 -5.46
CA GLY A 104 3.45 0.11 -5.93
C GLY A 104 3.45 0.28 -7.45
N ARG A 105 4.60 0.64 -8.02
CA ARG A 105 4.81 0.77 -9.47
C ARG A 105 4.55 -0.55 -10.20
N LYS A 106 5.13 -1.64 -9.69
CA LYS A 106 4.95 -2.98 -10.24
C LYS A 106 3.50 -3.42 -10.20
N TYR A 107 2.84 -3.21 -9.08
CA TYR A 107 1.44 -3.60 -8.93
C TYR A 107 0.51 -2.76 -9.82
N ALA A 108 0.77 -1.47 -9.97
CA ALA A 108 0.01 -0.65 -10.92
C ALA A 108 0.13 -1.16 -12.36
N ALA A 109 1.32 -1.61 -12.78
CA ALA A 109 1.53 -2.18 -14.10
C ALA A 109 0.74 -3.50 -14.31
N GLU A 110 0.50 -4.29 -13.26
CA GLU A 110 -0.39 -5.47 -13.31
C GLU A 110 -1.87 -5.08 -13.39
N LEU A 111 -2.27 -3.99 -12.71
CA LEU A 111 -3.66 -3.54 -12.61
C LEU A 111 -4.14 -2.79 -13.86
N MET A 112 -3.25 -2.06 -14.55
CA MET A 112 -3.59 -1.23 -15.70
C MET A 112 -4.29 -1.99 -16.84
N PRO A 113 -3.80 -3.16 -17.30
CA PRO A 113 -4.45 -3.91 -18.38
C PRO A 113 -5.85 -4.43 -18.03
N ALA A 114 -6.15 -4.56 -16.74
CA ALA A 114 -7.46 -5.01 -16.25
C ALA A 114 -8.47 -3.87 -16.09
N GLY A 115 -8.13 -2.63 -16.47
CA GLY A 115 -9.02 -1.48 -16.31
C GLY A 115 -9.29 -1.08 -14.85
N PHE A 116 -8.48 -1.54 -13.91
CA PHE A 116 -8.74 -1.38 -12.46
C PHE A 116 -8.79 0.09 -12.00
N PHE A 117 -8.18 0.98 -12.75
CA PHE A 117 -8.17 2.42 -12.46
C PHE A 117 -9.20 3.21 -13.25
N GLU A 118 -10.09 2.56 -14.01
CA GLU A 118 -11.12 3.26 -14.77
C GLU A 118 -12.04 4.05 -13.84
N GLY A 119 -12.24 5.31 -14.17
CA GLY A 119 -13.04 6.24 -13.37
C GLY A 119 -12.39 6.72 -12.08
N VAL A 120 -11.25 6.19 -11.66
CA VAL A 120 -10.51 6.68 -10.49
C VAL A 120 -9.87 8.04 -10.83
N GLU A 121 -10.06 9.02 -9.95
CA GLU A 121 -9.56 10.38 -10.17
C GLU A 121 -8.34 10.72 -9.32
N MET A 122 -8.14 10.00 -8.20
CA MET A 122 -7.00 10.24 -7.31
C MET A 122 -6.68 9.04 -6.42
N LEU A 123 -5.45 9.03 -5.93
CA LEU A 123 -4.93 8.10 -4.93
C LEU A 123 -4.89 8.80 -3.58
N VAL A 124 -5.47 8.19 -2.56
CA VAL A 124 -5.44 8.70 -1.18
C VAL A 124 -4.76 7.69 -0.28
N PRO A 125 -3.52 7.94 0.14
CA PRO A 125 -2.80 7.05 1.05
C PRO A 125 -3.45 7.05 2.42
N VAL A 126 -3.57 5.86 3.02
CA VAL A 126 -4.02 5.70 4.40
C VAL A 126 -3.05 6.44 5.32
N PRO A 127 -3.54 7.38 6.15
CA PRO A 127 -2.67 8.15 6.99
C PRO A 127 -2.14 7.32 8.15
N MET A 128 -0.88 7.55 8.47
CA MET A 128 -0.24 6.97 9.64
C MET A 128 -0.35 7.94 10.83
N HIS A 129 -0.40 7.39 12.04
CA HIS A 129 -0.32 8.22 13.23
C HIS A 129 1.05 8.93 13.30
N TRP A 130 1.08 10.23 13.57
CA TRP A 130 2.25 11.11 13.52
C TRP A 130 3.49 10.56 14.26
N TRP A 131 3.33 9.93 15.44
CA TRP A 131 4.46 9.37 16.18
C TRP A 131 5.05 8.10 15.54
N LYS A 132 4.25 7.33 14.79
CA LYS A 132 4.74 6.19 14.00
C LYS A 132 5.51 6.68 12.80
N GLU A 133 5.03 7.74 12.16
CA GLU A 133 5.69 8.40 11.04
C GLU A 133 7.03 9.00 11.48
N LEU A 134 7.04 9.70 12.62
CA LEU A 134 8.28 10.22 13.21
C LEU A 134 9.31 9.12 13.50
N ARG A 135 8.86 7.96 13.99
CA ARG A 135 9.74 6.81 14.27
C ARG A 135 10.22 6.08 13.03
N ARG A 136 9.42 6.04 11.97
CA ARG A 136 9.71 5.34 10.72
C ARG A 136 10.37 6.21 9.66
N GLY A 137 10.18 7.52 9.75
CA GLY A 137 10.68 8.52 8.81
C GLY A 137 9.79 8.74 7.58
N TYR A 138 8.77 7.89 7.36
CA TYR A 138 7.86 7.99 6.22
C TYR A 138 6.57 7.17 6.40
N ASN A 139 5.55 7.50 5.60
CA ASN A 139 4.30 6.74 5.48
C ASN A 139 4.42 5.73 4.32
N GLN A 140 4.30 4.44 4.62
CA GLN A 140 4.40 3.35 3.62
C GLN A 140 3.33 3.46 2.53
N ALA A 141 2.08 3.77 2.93
CA ALA A 141 0.98 3.94 2.00
C ALA A 141 1.23 5.09 1.01
N MET A 142 1.92 6.15 1.46
CA MET A 142 2.34 7.26 0.61
C MET A 142 3.33 6.81 -0.46
N GLU A 143 4.36 6.04 -0.09
CA GLU A 143 5.36 5.56 -1.06
C GLU A 143 4.74 4.61 -2.08
N ILE A 144 3.83 3.73 -1.65
CA ILE A 144 3.07 2.85 -2.54
C ILE A 144 2.20 3.69 -3.50
N ALA A 145 1.49 4.70 -2.98
CA ALA A 145 0.67 5.59 -3.80
C ALA A 145 1.50 6.37 -4.83
N ARG A 146 2.69 6.84 -4.46
CA ARG A 146 3.63 7.48 -5.39
C ARG A 146 4.08 6.53 -6.51
N GLY A 147 4.36 5.26 -6.16
CA GLY A 147 4.68 4.23 -7.15
C GLY A 147 3.53 3.97 -8.12
N ILE A 148 2.30 3.87 -7.62
CA ILE A 148 1.10 3.74 -8.44
C ILE A 148 0.91 4.97 -9.33
N SER A 149 1.05 6.16 -8.77
CA SER A 149 0.97 7.44 -9.49
C SER A 149 1.95 7.53 -10.66
N ALA A 150 3.17 7.04 -10.48
CA ALA A 150 4.20 7.05 -11.52
C ALA A 150 3.82 6.24 -12.78
N VAL A 151 2.94 5.26 -12.66
CA VAL A 151 2.44 4.43 -13.77
C VAL A 151 1.12 4.95 -14.31
N THR A 152 0.20 5.36 -13.43
CA THR A 152 -1.17 5.73 -13.79
C THR A 152 -1.33 7.20 -14.15
N GLY A 153 -0.42 8.07 -13.70
CA GLY A 153 -0.56 9.53 -13.77
C GLY A 153 -1.58 10.11 -12.78
N LEU A 154 -2.23 9.30 -11.96
CA LEU A 154 -3.23 9.77 -10.98
C LEU A 154 -2.56 10.60 -9.87
N PRO A 155 -3.13 11.74 -9.47
CA PRO A 155 -2.58 12.55 -8.39
C PRO A 155 -2.68 11.84 -7.05
N VAL A 156 -1.65 12.02 -6.20
CA VAL A 156 -1.67 11.56 -4.80
C VAL A 156 -2.10 12.71 -3.91
N VAL A 157 -3.18 12.52 -3.14
CA VAL A 157 -3.79 13.56 -2.31
C VAL A 157 -3.88 13.09 -0.85
N GLU A 158 -3.36 13.87 0.08
CA GLU A 158 -3.45 13.59 1.53
C GLU A 158 -4.76 14.13 2.11
N ALA A 159 -5.88 13.58 1.68
CA ALA A 159 -7.21 14.01 2.09
C ALA A 159 -7.68 13.45 3.44
N LEU A 160 -6.89 12.58 4.07
CA LEU A 160 -7.24 11.91 5.31
C LEU A 160 -6.25 12.25 6.43
N SER A 161 -6.71 12.20 7.69
CA SER A 161 -5.86 12.32 8.87
C SER A 161 -6.18 11.24 9.90
N ALA A 162 -5.13 10.77 10.61
CA ALA A 162 -5.28 9.89 11.77
C ALA A 162 -5.27 10.74 13.04
N SER A 163 -6.36 10.67 13.83
CA SER A 163 -6.44 11.40 15.10
C SER A 163 -5.73 10.63 16.22
N SER A 164 -4.90 11.34 17.00
CA SER A 164 -4.40 10.83 18.27
C SER A 164 -5.51 10.91 19.33
N HIS A 165 -6.10 9.79 19.69
CA HIS A 165 -6.77 9.74 20.99
C HIS A 165 -5.71 9.41 22.02
N GLY A 166 -5.48 10.36 22.93
CA GLY A 166 -4.53 10.23 24.02
C GLY A 166 -4.69 8.89 24.74
N THR A 167 -3.58 8.31 25.07
CA THR A 167 -3.44 7.18 26.00
C THR A 167 -4.14 7.51 27.31
N GLN A 168 -5.42 7.17 27.40
CA GLN A 168 -6.05 7.02 28.71
C GLN A 168 -6.10 5.53 29.03
N THR A 169 -5.29 5.23 30.02
CA THR A 169 -5.14 4.04 30.83
C THR A 169 -6.42 3.23 31.00
N ARG A 170 -6.27 1.88 30.91
CA ARG A 170 -7.19 0.84 31.39
C ARG A 170 -8.64 0.95 30.95
N ARG A 171 -8.94 0.52 29.73
CA ARG A 171 -10.33 0.29 29.30
C ARG A 171 -10.48 -1.05 28.58
N ASN A 172 -11.64 -1.71 28.80
CA ASN A 172 -12.01 -3.04 28.30
C ASN A 172 -11.88 -3.19 26.78
N ALA A 173 -11.65 -4.42 26.30
CA ALA A 173 -11.48 -4.76 24.87
C ALA A 173 -12.59 -4.21 23.96
N TYR A 174 -13.81 -4.15 24.44
CA TYR A 174 -14.97 -3.58 23.75
C TYR A 174 -14.85 -2.07 23.50
N GLN A 175 -14.32 -1.32 24.48
CA GLN A 175 -14.06 0.12 24.31
C GLN A 175 -12.89 0.41 23.37
N ARG A 176 -11.89 -0.51 23.26
CA ARG A 176 -10.84 -0.40 22.24
C ARG A 176 -11.39 -0.54 20.84
N LEU A 177 -12.36 -1.43 20.63
CA LEU A 177 -13.05 -1.60 19.34
C LEU A 177 -13.87 -0.35 18.95
N LEU A 178 -14.60 0.24 19.90
CA LEU A 178 -15.38 1.46 19.68
C LEU A 178 -14.48 2.70 19.48
N ASN A 179 -13.32 2.76 20.14
CA ASN A 179 -12.39 3.86 19.99
C ASN A 179 -11.55 3.76 18.69
N ALA A 180 -11.30 2.56 18.17
CA ALA A 180 -10.70 2.35 16.86
C ALA A 180 -11.54 2.98 15.73
N ARG A 181 -12.88 2.97 15.85
CA ARG A 181 -13.82 3.58 14.90
C ARG A 181 -13.75 5.11 14.80
N LYS A 182 -13.07 5.81 15.71
CA LYS A 182 -12.94 7.28 15.72
C LYS A 182 -11.55 7.78 15.31
N THR A 183 -10.73 6.89 14.76
CA THR A 183 -9.29 7.16 14.55
C THR A 183 -9.02 7.97 13.28
N TYR A 184 -9.93 7.95 12.29
CA TYR A 184 -9.72 8.60 11.00
C TYR A 184 -10.74 9.70 10.73
N ARG A 185 -10.31 10.77 10.04
CA ARG A 185 -11.14 11.88 9.58
C ARG A 185 -10.75 12.26 8.16
N VAL A 186 -11.70 12.84 7.44
CA VAL A 186 -11.41 13.56 6.19
C VAL A 186 -10.82 14.91 6.58
N ALA A 187 -9.59 15.16 6.15
CA ALA A 187 -8.88 16.42 6.39
C ALA A 187 -9.25 17.48 5.34
N ASP A 188 -9.49 17.04 4.10
CA ASP A 188 -9.92 17.90 3.00
C ASP A 188 -11.13 17.28 2.30
N THR A 189 -12.30 17.69 2.73
CA THR A 189 -13.57 17.23 2.16
C THR A 189 -13.77 17.77 0.73
N ALA A 190 -13.31 18.99 0.44
CA ALA A 190 -13.48 19.60 -0.86
C ALA A 190 -12.67 18.86 -1.94
N ALA A 191 -11.50 18.34 -1.57
CA ALA A 191 -10.65 17.59 -2.50
C ALA A 191 -11.30 16.29 -2.98
N ILE A 192 -12.14 15.63 -2.16
CA ILE A 192 -12.70 14.30 -2.46
C ILE A 192 -14.20 14.30 -2.77
N ALA A 193 -14.90 15.40 -2.56
CA ALA A 193 -16.36 15.46 -2.75
C ALA A 193 -16.76 15.19 -4.20
N GLY A 194 -17.67 14.23 -4.41
CA GLY A 194 -18.15 13.82 -5.72
C GLY A 194 -17.15 13.07 -6.59
N ARG A 195 -15.98 12.72 -6.07
CA ARG A 195 -14.91 12.07 -6.81
C ARG A 195 -14.81 10.58 -6.51
N HIS A 196 -14.22 9.84 -7.44
CA HIS A 196 -13.84 8.45 -7.24
C HIS A 196 -12.40 8.37 -6.72
N VAL A 197 -12.27 7.96 -5.48
CA VAL A 197 -11.02 7.91 -4.72
C VAL A 197 -10.55 6.47 -4.56
N MET A 198 -9.27 6.21 -4.85
CA MET A 198 -8.59 4.96 -4.55
C MET A 198 -7.83 5.09 -3.23
N LEU A 199 -8.29 4.39 -2.19
CA LEU A 199 -7.56 4.28 -0.92
C LEU A 199 -6.38 3.33 -1.08
N VAL A 200 -5.19 3.75 -0.67
CA VAL A 200 -3.95 2.97 -0.77
C VAL A 200 -3.43 2.61 0.61
N ASP A 201 -3.15 1.31 0.86
CA ASP A 201 -2.56 0.82 2.12
C ASP A 201 -1.42 -0.18 1.85
N ASP A 202 -0.63 -0.48 2.87
CA ASP A 202 0.41 -1.51 2.79
C ASP A 202 -0.17 -2.92 2.99
N VAL A 203 -1.02 -3.11 4.00
CA VAL A 203 -1.60 -4.43 4.35
C VAL A 203 -3.02 -4.33 4.86
N ILE A 204 -3.92 -5.06 4.25
CA ILE A 204 -5.27 -5.25 4.75
C ILE A 204 -5.35 -6.59 5.48
N THR A 205 -5.57 -6.53 6.79
CA THR A 205 -5.75 -7.72 7.64
C THR A 205 -7.23 -8.03 7.85
N THR A 206 -7.82 -7.52 8.92
CA THR A 206 -9.25 -7.65 9.20
C THR A 206 -10.12 -6.66 8.40
N GLY A 207 -9.50 -5.67 7.76
CA GLY A 207 -10.19 -4.56 7.11
C GLY A 207 -10.64 -3.43 8.04
N ALA A 208 -10.39 -3.54 9.35
CA ALA A 208 -10.89 -2.55 10.33
C ALA A 208 -10.44 -1.11 10.04
N THR A 209 -9.21 -0.92 9.54
CA THR A 209 -8.70 0.39 9.10
C THR A 209 -9.57 0.93 7.94
N MET A 210 -9.79 0.12 6.91
CA MET A 210 -10.59 0.51 5.74
C MET A 210 -12.03 0.83 6.14
N VAL A 211 -12.63 -0.01 6.99
CA VAL A 211 -13.98 0.24 7.54
C VAL A 211 -14.04 1.60 8.21
N SER A 212 -13.10 1.90 9.10
CA SER A 212 -13.08 3.17 9.84
C SER A 212 -12.91 4.39 8.93
N ILE A 213 -12.07 4.28 7.89
CA ILE A 213 -11.87 5.33 6.89
C ILE A 213 -13.14 5.52 6.05
N CYS A 214 -13.71 4.44 5.52
CA CYS A 214 -14.90 4.50 4.69
C CYS A 214 -16.12 5.04 5.46
N GLU A 215 -16.29 4.67 6.74
CA GLU A 215 -17.29 5.26 7.61
C GLU A 215 -17.07 6.78 7.82
N ALA A 216 -15.80 7.21 7.95
CA ALA A 216 -15.47 8.63 8.08
C ALA A 216 -15.77 9.39 6.78
N VAL A 217 -15.37 8.85 5.62
CA VAL A 217 -15.66 9.43 4.31
C VAL A 217 -17.16 9.51 4.07
N ARG A 218 -17.91 8.42 4.26
CA ARG A 218 -19.37 8.41 4.08
C ARG A 218 -20.09 9.45 4.93
N ARG A 219 -19.59 9.69 6.15
CA ARG A 219 -20.18 10.66 7.08
C ARG A 219 -19.86 12.11 6.71
N GLN A 220 -18.65 12.39 6.18
CA GLN A 220 -18.15 13.73 5.93
C GLN A 220 -18.17 14.14 4.45
N SER A 221 -18.18 13.17 3.53
CA SER A 221 -18.24 13.36 2.07
C SER A 221 -19.06 12.23 1.44
N PRO A 222 -20.39 12.20 1.61
CA PRO A 222 -21.24 11.07 1.21
C PRO A 222 -21.32 10.84 -0.31
N THR A 223 -20.92 11.82 -1.10
CA THR A 223 -20.88 11.72 -2.58
C THR A 223 -19.61 11.13 -3.12
N THR A 224 -18.61 10.85 -2.27
CA THR A 224 -17.33 10.26 -2.66
C THR A 224 -17.50 8.76 -2.93
N THR A 225 -17.06 8.32 -4.10
CA THR A 225 -16.96 6.91 -4.47
C THR A 225 -15.62 6.36 -4.05
N LEU A 226 -15.56 5.12 -3.55
CA LEU A 226 -14.35 4.53 -3.00
C LEU A 226 -13.97 3.23 -3.69
N SER A 227 -12.69 3.06 -3.94
CA SER A 227 -12.01 1.81 -4.24
C SER A 227 -10.81 1.63 -3.30
N VAL A 228 -10.31 0.41 -3.20
CA VAL A 228 -9.23 0.06 -2.27
C VAL A 228 -8.16 -0.74 -2.96
N VAL A 229 -6.90 -0.39 -2.73
CA VAL A 229 -5.74 -1.16 -3.17
C VAL A 229 -4.71 -1.30 -2.04
N ALA A 230 -4.08 -2.48 -1.93
CA ALA A 230 -3.01 -2.72 -0.98
C ALA A 230 -1.91 -3.62 -1.58
N LEU A 231 -0.71 -3.62 -0.98
CA LEU A 231 0.31 -4.59 -1.37
C LEU A 231 -0.03 -5.99 -0.86
N ALA A 232 -0.55 -6.10 0.35
CA ALA A 232 -0.78 -7.42 0.91
C ALA A 232 -2.15 -7.57 1.58
N HIS A 233 -2.69 -8.79 1.50
CA HIS A 233 -3.91 -9.19 2.17
C HIS A 233 -3.67 -10.43 3.02
N THR A 234 -4.12 -10.39 4.29
CA THR A 234 -4.01 -11.58 5.15
C THR A 234 -5.19 -12.50 4.96
N TYR A 235 -4.89 -13.75 4.60
CA TYR A 235 -5.84 -14.82 4.64
C TYR A 235 -5.90 -15.40 6.07
N ARG A 236 -7.01 -15.25 6.78
CA ARG A 236 -7.31 -16.11 7.93
C ARG A 236 -8.12 -17.26 7.41
N SER A 237 -7.56 -18.47 7.42
CA SER A 237 -8.38 -19.68 7.39
C SER A 237 -9.35 -19.60 8.57
N ILE A 238 -10.63 -19.70 8.28
CA ILE A 238 -11.68 -19.88 9.26
C ILE A 238 -11.47 -21.24 9.91
#